data_71be9588bdadadae6a6bbb0054162d47
#
_entry.id   71be9588bdadadae6a6bbb0054162d47
#
_cell.length_a   1.000
_cell.length_b   1.000
_cell.length_c   1.000
_cell.angle_alpha   90.00
_cell.angle_beta   90.00
_cell.angle_gamma   90.00
#
_symmetry.space_group_name_H-M   'P 1'
#
loop_
_entity.id
_entity.type
_entity.pdbx_description
1 polymer ?
#
loop_
_entity_poly.entity_id
_entity_poly.type
_entity_poly.pdbx_seq_one_letter_code
_entity_poly.pdbx_strand_id
1 'polypeptide(L)'
;AAVVIMACDRADYLERTVASVRAALGVRPGDVDKFPVFISQDGRHKATRAFAEGPKAKDFHWMQHLEDRPPTTRTRFRWDSVAYYRIAAHYKWAMKTLFDDLGYERVIVLEDDMELSPDFFGYFEAAGKVMDADPSVYTVSSWNDNGQKIHVSDERRLYRSDFFPGLGWMLHKALWRELAPKWPDSYWDDWMRLSDVRRGRESIRPEVCRTFNFGEVGSSKGQFFRAYLREIKPASERIDWASQSLAYISNGDAYEDQVRRTLASATIIDSPTQVRLVPPENAATNVYKVIYASERDFNRLAKRFGVFAEWKDGVPRAGYRGVVTFKMYKGRATVMLVP
;
A
#
# COMPACT_ATOMS: atom_id res chain seq x y z
N ALA A 1 14.76 -3.52 -8.86
CA ALA A 1 14.27 -3.62 -7.48
C ALA A 1 14.18 -5.08 -7.06
N ALA A 2 14.58 -5.42 -5.83
CA ALA A 2 14.24 -6.73 -5.28
C ALA A 2 12.78 -6.78 -4.85
N VAL A 3 12.19 -7.97 -4.86
CA VAL A 3 10.85 -8.23 -4.29
C VAL A 3 11.02 -9.20 -3.13
N VAL A 4 10.43 -8.91 -1.98
CA VAL A 4 10.42 -9.84 -0.85
C VAL A 4 8.99 -10.22 -0.49
N ILE A 5 8.74 -11.52 -0.35
CA ILE A 5 7.49 -12.08 0.17
C ILE A 5 7.76 -12.47 1.62
N MET A 6 7.12 -11.76 2.54
CA MET A 6 7.21 -12.02 3.98
C MET A 6 6.28 -13.18 4.33
N ALA A 7 6.83 -14.29 4.80
CA ALA A 7 6.10 -15.52 5.10
C ALA A 7 6.46 -16.06 6.49
N CYS A 8 5.56 -16.82 7.10
CA CYS A 8 5.79 -17.48 8.38
C CYS A 8 5.32 -18.95 8.34
N ASP A 9 4.04 -19.20 8.58
CA ASP A 9 3.47 -20.53 8.80
C ASP A 9 2.25 -20.86 7.91
N ARG A 10 1.94 -20.02 6.90
CA ARG A 10 0.81 -20.18 5.98
C ARG A 10 1.28 -20.63 4.60
N ALA A 11 1.73 -21.88 4.48
CA ALA A 11 2.31 -22.42 3.24
C ALA A 11 1.34 -22.40 2.05
N ASP A 12 0.05 -22.62 2.28
CA ASP A 12 -1.02 -22.55 1.28
C ASP A 12 -1.25 -21.11 0.77
N TYR A 13 -1.21 -20.12 1.65
CA TYR A 13 -1.27 -18.70 1.29
C TYR A 13 -0.04 -18.31 0.48
N LEU A 14 1.15 -18.69 0.94
CA LEU A 14 2.40 -18.45 0.21
C LEU A 14 2.38 -19.07 -1.19
N GLU A 15 1.87 -20.29 -1.36
CA GLU A 15 1.73 -20.92 -2.68
C GLU A 15 0.87 -20.08 -3.63
N ARG A 16 -0.26 -19.56 -3.15
CA ARG A 16 -1.16 -18.71 -3.93
C ARG A 16 -0.48 -17.38 -4.30
N THR A 17 0.20 -16.74 -3.37
CA THR A 17 0.95 -15.51 -3.60
C THR A 17 2.08 -15.71 -4.60
N VAL A 18 2.89 -16.76 -4.46
CA VAL A 18 3.98 -17.13 -5.39
C VAL A 18 3.46 -17.38 -6.80
N ALA A 19 2.33 -18.07 -6.95
CA ALA A 19 1.69 -18.27 -8.24
C ALA A 19 1.28 -16.95 -8.90
N SER A 20 0.70 -16.02 -8.12
CA SER A 20 0.30 -14.70 -8.59
C SER A 20 1.50 -13.83 -8.97
N VAL A 21 2.56 -13.81 -8.17
CA VAL A 21 3.82 -13.10 -8.48
C VAL A 21 4.42 -13.61 -9.78
N ARG A 22 4.50 -14.93 -9.97
CA ARG A 22 5.01 -15.54 -11.20
C ARG A 22 4.17 -15.16 -12.42
N ALA A 23 2.85 -15.17 -12.30
CA ALA A 23 1.96 -14.75 -13.37
C ALA A 23 2.20 -13.28 -13.77
N ALA A 24 2.35 -12.38 -12.80
CA ALA A 24 2.63 -10.97 -13.05
C ALA A 24 4.03 -10.73 -13.67
N LEU A 25 5.07 -11.46 -13.23
CA LEU A 25 6.42 -11.43 -13.84
C LEU A 25 6.42 -11.89 -15.30
N GLY A 26 5.55 -12.83 -15.66
CA GLY A 26 5.43 -13.34 -17.02
C GLY A 26 4.75 -12.38 -18.00
N VAL A 27 4.21 -11.26 -17.55
CA VAL A 27 3.46 -10.31 -18.40
C VAL A 27 4.38 -9.53 -19.33
N ARG A 28 5.57 -9.13 -18.88
CA ARG A 28 6.53 -8.35 -19.67
C ARG A 28 7.87 -9.09 -19.76
N PRO A 29 8.46 -9.18 -20.95
CA PRO A 29 9.81 -9.73 -21.12
C PRO A 29 10.84 -8.96 -20.27
N GLY A 30 11.72 -9.70 -19.58
CA GLY A 30 12.79 -9.14 -18.75
C GLY A 30 12.38 -8.68 -17.35
N ASP A 31 11.12 -8.80 -16.94
CA ASP A 31 10.73 -8.48 -15.56
C ASP A 31 11.35 -9.45 -14.55
N VAL A 32 11.55 -10.70 -14.92
CA VAL A 32 12.22 -11.70 -14.06
C VAL A 32 13.64 -11.24 -13.67
N ASP A 33 14.39 -10.67 -14.62
CA ASP A 33 15.76 -10.19 -14.37
C ASP A 33 15.77 -8.86 -13.59
N LYS A 34 14.76 -8.00 -13.84
CA LYS A 34 14.64 -6.71 -13.17
C LYS A 34 14.15 -6.80 -11.73
N PHE A 35 13.35 -7.83 -11.43
CA PHE A 35 12.66 -8.02 -10.15
C PHE A 35 12.97 -9.41 -9.55
N PRO A 36 14.21 -9.65 -9.08
CA PRO A 36 14.53 -10.88 -8.38
C PRO A 36 13.65 -11.01 -7.12
N VAL A 37 13.05 -12.18 -6.94
CA VAL A 37 12.08 -12.44 -5.86
C VAL A 37 12.71 -13.28 -4.76
N PHE A 38 12.51 -12.85 -3.52
CA PHE A 38 12.98 -13.49 -2.31
C PHE A 38 11.78 -13.94 -1.47
N ILE A 39 11.72 -15.19 -1.09
CA ILE A 39 10.80 -15.70 -0.07
C ILE A 39 11.54 -15.61 1.27
N SER A 40 11.07 -14.74 2.15
CA SER A 40 11.63 -14.55 3.49
C SER A 40 10.75 -15.25 4.51
N GLN A 41 11.24 -16.36 5.05
CA GLN A 41 10.52 -17.14 6.05
C GLN A 41 10.93 -16.75 7.46
N ASP A 42 9.95 -16.39 8.32
CA ASP A 42 10.17 -16.27 9.76
C ASP A 42 9.99 -17.62 10.45
N GLY A 43 10.95 -17.97 11.31
CA GLY A 43 10.90 -19.20 12.11
C GLY A 43 11.18 -20.47 11.32
N ARG A 44 10.67 -21.62 11.83
CA ARG A 44 11.06 -22.98 11.40
C ARG A 44 9.88 -23.82 10.91
N HIS A 45 8.84 -23.20 10.38
CA HIS A 45 7.65 -23.94 9.91
C HIS A 45 8.02 -24.85 8.73
N LYS A 46 7.85 -26.16 8.92
CA LYS A 46 8.34 -27.18 7.97
C LYS A 46 7.64 -27.12 6.61
N ALA A 47 6.32 -26.90 6.58
CA ALA A 47 5.58 -26.86 5.33
C ALA A 47 5.95 -25.63 4.48
N THR A 48 6.11 -24.45 5.11
CA THR A 48 6.56 -23.22 4.42
C THR A 48 7.96 -23.40 3.85
N ARG A 49 8.89 -23.98 4.62
CA ARG A 49 10.23 -24.29 4.15
C ARG A 49 10.22 -25.27 2.98
N ALA A 50 9.49 -26.38 3.12
CA ALA A 50 9.40 -27.39 2.06
C ALA A 50 8.80 -26.82 0.75
N PHE A 51 7.86 -25.88 0.86
CA PHE A 51 7.34 -25.18 -0.30
C PHE A 51 8.42 -24.24 -0.91
N ALA A 52 9.09 -23.43 -0.11
CA ALA A 52 10.06 -22.43 -0.56
C ALA A 52 11.32 -23.08 -1.21
N GLU A 53 11.76 -24.24 -0.70
CA GLU A 53 12.86 -25.04 -1.29
C GLU A 53 12.37 -25.99 -2.40
N GLY A 54 11.05 -26.08 -2.62
CA GLY A 54 10.45 -27.03 -3.55
C GLY A 54 10.37 -26.55 -4.99
N PRO A 55 9.97 -27.45 -5.92
CA PRO A 55 9.97 -27.16 -7.35
C PRO A 55 9.02 -26.02 -7.77
N LYS A 56 7.99 -25.74 -6.97
CA LYS A 56 7.04 -24.64 -7.21
C LYS A 56 7.61 -23.26 -6.92
N ALA A 57 8.73 -23.16 -6.20
CA ALA A 57 9.38 -21.91 -5.85
C ALA A 57 10.85 -21.83 -6.35
N LYS A 58 11.30 -22.79 -7.17
CA LYS A 58 12.71 -22.95 -7.59
C LYS A 58 13.34 -21.73 -8.28
N ASP A 59 12.53 -20.85 -8.86
CA ASP A 59 12.98 -19.65 -9.56
C ASP A 59 13.08 -18.43 -8.61
N PHE A 60 12.75 -18.61 -7.33
CA PHE A 60 12.80 -17.58 -6.30
C PHE A 60 13.90 -17.91 -5.28
N HIS A 61 14.52 -16.88 -4.74
CA HIS A 61 15.51 -17.02 -3.69
C HIS A 61 14.81 -17.27 -2.35
N TRP A 62 15.31 -18.21 -1.56
CA TRP A 62 14.81 -18.43 -0.21
C TRP A 62 15.78 -17.89 0.83
N MET A 63 15.28 -17.23 1.84
CA MET A 63 16.02 -16.76 2.99
C MET A 63 15.20 -17.00 4.26
N GLN A 64 15.88 -17.31 5.37
CA GLN A 64 15.24 -17.69 6.63
C GLN A 64 15.71 -16.82 7.78
N HIS A 65 14.76 -16.19 8.46
CA HIS A 65 14.98 -15.47 9.69
C HIS A 65 14.80 -16.43 10.89
N LEU A 66 15.85 -16.59 11.67
CA LEU A 66 15.84 -17.40 12.89
C LEU A 66 16.26 -16.51 14.06
N GLU A 67 15.30 -15.96 14.76
CA GLU A 67 15.57 -15.25 15.99
C GLU A 67 15.56 -16.21 17.17
N ASP A 68 16.72 -16.44 17.80
CA ASP A 68 16.87 -17.33 18.95
C ASP A 68 16.40 -16.68 20.27
N ARG A 69 16.19 -15.38 20.27
CA ARG A 69 15.66 -14.67 21.44
C ARG A 69 14.20 -14.32 21.16
N PRO A 70 13.25 -14.89 21.93
CA PRO A 70 11.90 -14.34 21.89
C PRO A 70 12.01 -12.85 22.25
N PRO A 71 11.31 -11.96 21.53
CA PRO A 71 11.17 -10.58 21.99
C PRO A 71 10.78 -10.65 23.46
N THR A 72 11.42 -9.83 24.29
CA THR A 72 11.28 -9.84 25.75
C THR A 72 9.85 -10.19 26.14
N THR A 73 9.69 -11.27 26.93
CA THR A 73 8.40 -11.87 27.30
C THR A 73 7.44 -10.92 28.04
N ARG A 74 7.85 -9.67 28.26
CA ARG A 74 7.02 -8.58 28.76
C ARG A 74 6.64 -7.68 27.58
N THR A 75 5.53 -8.02 26.95
CA THR A 75 4.78 -7.07 26.14
C THR A 75 4.50 -5.82 26.97
N ARG A 76 4.67 -4.64 26.36
CA ARG A 76 4.56 -3.34 27.06
C ARG A 76 3.18 -3.15 27.70
N PHE A 77 2.17 -3.81 27.14
CA PHE A 77 0.79 -3.75 27.58
C PHE A 77 0.17 -5.16 27.62
N ARG A 78 -0.80 -5.38 28.50
CA ARG A 78 -1.49 -6.66 28.70
C ARG A 78 -2.25 -7.17 27.45
N TRP A 79 -2.57 -6.28 26.51
CA TRP A 79 -3.25 -6.57 25.25
C TRP A 79 -2.29 -6.70 24.05
N ASP A 80 -1.01 -6.49 24.28
CA ASP A 80 0.03 -6.51 23.26
C ASP A 80 0.31 -7.96 22.81
N SER A 81 0.55 -8.15 21.51
CA SER A 81 0.80 -9.47 20.94
C SER A 81 2.26 -9.67 20.59
N VAL A 82 2.85 -10.76 21.06
CA VAL A 82 4.22 -11.18 20.70
C VAL A 82 4.41 -11.29 19.18
N ALA A 83 3.33 -11.59 18.43
CA ALA A 83 3.38 -11.67 16.96
C ALA A 83 3.86 -10.35 16.33
N TYR A 84 3.42 -9.19 16.80
CA TYR A 84 3.82 -7.89 16.24
C TYR A 84 5.31 -7.58 16.46
N TYR A 85 5.90 -8.06 17.56
CA TYR A 85 7.36 -7.95 17.80
C TYR A 85 8.14 -8.83 16.82
N ARG A 86 7.71 -10.07 16.61
CA ARG A 86 8.33 -10.97 15.63
C ARG A 86 8.22 -10.44 14.22
N ILE A 87 7.06 -9.93 13.83
CA ILE A 87 6.85 -9.32 12.53
C ILE A 87 7.80 -8.13 12.34
N ALA A 88 7.91 -7.21 13.31
CA ALA A 88 8.79 -6.06 13.21
C ALA A 88 10.27 -6.46 13.09
N ALA A 89 10.71 -7.45 13.87
CA ALA A 89 12.08 -8.00 13.81
C ALA A 89 12.36 -8.67 12.45
N HIS A 90 11.42 -9.47 11.94
CA HIS A 90 11.54 -10.13 10.64
C HIS A 90 11.61 -9.11 9.49
N TYR A 91 10.76 -8.07 9.49
CA TYR A 91 10.83 -6.98 8.52
C TYR A 91 12.18 -6.28 8.55
N LYS A 92 12.68 -5.92 9.74
CA LYS A 92 14.00 -5.30 9.92
C LYS A 92 15.11 -6.16 9.32
N TRP A 93 15.11 -7.46 9.65
CA TRP A 93 16.10 -8.40 9.17
C TRP A 93 16.06 -8.56 7.64
N ALA A 94 14.88 -8.77 7.07
CA ALA A 94 14.71 -8.93 5.63
C ALA A 94 15.15 -7.69 4.86
N MET A 95 14.75 -6.49 5.32
CA MET A 95 15.14 -5.23 4.71
C MET A 95 16.64 -4.99 4.82
N LYS A 96 17.26 -5.28 5.99
CA LYS A 96 18.71 -5.21 6.17
C LYS A 96 19.42 -6.14 5.19
N THR A 97 19.00 -7.39 5.08
CA THR A 97 19.59 -8.36 4.15
C THR A 97 19.56 -7.84 2.70
N LEU A 98 18.42 -7.31 2.26
CA LEU A 98 18.26 -6.87 0.87
C LEU A 98 18.99 -5.55 0.58
N PHE A 99 18.91 -4.57 1.48
CA PHE A 99 19.51 -3.26 1.26
C PHE A 99 21.00 -3.21 1.60
N ASP A 100 21.39 -3.76 2.76
CA ASP A 100 22.74 -3.58 3.28
C ASP A 100 23.66 -4.73 2.81
N ASP A 101 23.21 -5.98 2.90
CA ASP A 101 24.06 -7.13 2.60
C ASP A 101 24.08 -7.45 1.08
N LEU A 102 22.92 -7.37 0.38
CA LEU A 102 22.79 -7.62 -1.06
C LEU A 102 22.82 -6.38 -1.94
N GLY A 103 22.72 -5.19 -1.38
CA GLY A 103 22.99 -3.92 -2.05
C GLY A 103 21.90 -3.39 -2.96
N TYR A 104 20.67 -3.87 -2.88
CA TYR A 104 19.57 -3.38 -3.72
C TYR A 104 19.23 -1.91 -3.42
N GLU A 105 18.96 -1.13 -4.46
CA GLU A 105 18.58 0.28 -4.32
C GLU A 105 17.10 0.47 -3.97
N ARG A 106 16.25 -0.48 -4.35
CA ARG A 106 14.81 -0.47 -4.06
C ARG A 106 14.35 -1.88 -3.71
N VAL A 107 13.45 -1.97 -2.74
CA VAL A 107 12.83 -3.23 -2.32
C VAL A 107 11.32 -3.07 -2.32
N ILE A 108 10.62 -3.98 -2.98
CA ILE A 108 9.17 -4.14 -2.94
C ILE A 108 8.85 -5.21 -1.91
N VAL A 109 7.99 -4.89 -0.95
CA VAL A 109 7.60 -5.79 0.13
C VAL A 109 6.17 -6.27 -0.10
N LEU A 110 6.00 -7.58 -0.11
CA LEU A 110 4.73 -8.30 -0.16
C LEU A 110 4.57 -9.15 1.11
N GLU A 111 3.34 -9.50 1.44
CA GLU A 111 3.02 -10.52 2.44
C GLU A 111 2.54 -11.80 1.73
N ASP A 112 2.51 -12.92 2.45
CA ASP A 112 2.16 -14.24 1.89
C ASP A 112 0.67 -14.42 1.55
N ASP A 113 -0.14 -13.36 1.68
CA ASP A 113 -1.59 -13.35 1.39
C ASP A 113 -1.99 -12.30 0.33
N MET A 114 -1.12 -12.04 -0.65
CA MET A 114 -1.36 -11.03 -1.69
C MET A 114 -1.43 -11.62 -3.09
N GLU A 115 -2.45 -11.23 -3.85
CA GLU A 115 -2.53 -11.41 -5.30
C GLU A 115 -2.17 -10.11 -6.02
N LEU A 116 -1.46 -10.22 -7.14
CA LEU A 116 -0.96 -9.09 -7.92
C LEU A 116 -1.80 -8.85 -9.18
N SER A 117 -1.97 -7.59 -9.54
CA SER A 117 -2.49 -7.18 -10.83
C SER A 117 -1.49 -7.46 -11.96
N PRO A 118 -1.97 -7.65 -13.21
CA PRO A 118 -1.09 -7.93 -14.34
C PRO A 118 -0.05 -6.86 -14.63
N ASP A 119 -0.32 -5.60 -14.30
CA ASP A 119 0.55 -4.44 -14.51
C ASP A 119 1.43 -4.07 -13.31
N PHE A 120 1.44 -4.88 -12.26
CA PHE A 120 2.11 -4.61 -10.98
C PHE A 120 3.56 -4.17 -11.13
N PHE A 121 4.37 -4.93 -11.85
CA PHE A 121 5.80 -4.61 -12.02
C PHE A 121 6.02 -3.37 -12.88
N GLY A 122 5.19 -3.17 -13.92
CA GLY A 122 5.20 -1.94 -14.71
C GLY A 122 4.88 -0.71 -13.89
N TYR A 123 3.89 -0.80 -13.03
CA TYR A 123 3.53 0.23 -12.09
C TYR A 123 4.70 0.62 -11.17
N PHE A 124 5.33 -0.37 -10.51
CA PHE A 124 6.46 -0.09 -9.62
C PHE A 124 7.70 0.42 -10.36
N GLU A 125 7.93 -0.03 -11.59
CA GLU A 125 9.03 0.51 -12.42
C GLU A 125 8.82 2.01 -12.71
N ALA A 126 7.61 2.40 -13.10
CA ALA A 126 7.30 3.79 -13.43
C ALA A 126 7.25 4.69 -12.19
N ALA A 127 6.53 4.28 -11.14
CA ALA A 127 6.43 5.04 -9.90
C ALA A 127 7.77 5.09 -9.13
N GLY A 128 8.62 4.07 -9.28
CA GLY A 128 9.98 4.06 -8.75
C GLY A 128 10.87 5.14 -9.34
N LYS A 129 10.71 5.46 -10.64
CA LYS A 129 11.44 6.58 -11.27
C LYS A 129 11.01 7.93 -10.67
N VAL A 130 9.72 8.06 -10.32
CA VAL A 130 9.24 9.26 -9.62
C VAL A 130 9.89 9.36 -8.23
N MET A 131 9.92 8.24 -7.49
CA MET A 131 10.55 8.19 -6.16
C MET A 131 12.05 8.50 -6.21
N ASP A 132 12.77 8.09 -7.27
CA ASP A 132 14.20 8.42 -7.43
C ASP A 132 14.44 9.91 -7.70
N ALA A 133 13.49 10.56 -8.40
CA ALA A 133 13.62 11.95 -8.81
C ALA A 133 13.09 12.96 -7.78
N ASP A 134 12.19 12.53 -6.88
CA ASP A 134 11.53 13.40 -5.91
C ASP A 134 11.75 12.90 -4.47
N PRO A 135 12.64 13.57 -3.69
CA PRO A 135 12.93 13.18 -2.31
C PRO A 135 11.75 13.37 -1.35
N SER A 136 10.68 14.06 -1.76
CA SER A 136 9.44 14.15 -0.99
C SER A 136 8.61 12.86 -1.04
N VAL A 137 8.94 11.93 -1.95
CA VAL A 137 8.27 10.63 -2.01
C VAL A 137 8.82 9.70 -0.93
N TYR A 138 7.94 9.34 0.02
CA TYR A 138 8.24 8.47 1.14
C TYR A 138 8.30 7.00 0.73
N THR A 139 7.23 6.52 0.11
CA THR A 139 7.09 5.16 -0.39
C THR A 139 6.23 5.15 -1.65
N VAL A 140 6.29 4.06 -2.41
CA VAL A 140 5.29 3.73 -3.43
C VAL A 140 4.51 2.53 -2.94
N SER A 141 3.18 2.62 -2.88
CA SER A 141 2.30 1.52 -2.48
C SER A 141 1.44 1.04 -3.64
N SER A 142 1.14 -0.23 -3.69
CA SER A 142 0.17 -0.83 -4.61
C SER A 142 -1.27 -0.78 -4.08
N TRP A 143 -1.46 -0.24 -2.88
CA TRP A 143 -2.70 -0.29 -2.11
C TRP A 143 -3.41 1.05 -2.02
N ASN A 144 -4.74 0.99 -2.00
CA ASN A 144 -5.63 2.10 -1.67
C ASN A 144 -6.66 1.60 -0.64
N ASP A 145 -6.65 2.15 0.56
CA ASP A 145 -7.59 1.76 1.62
C ASP A 145 -9.06 1.98 1.22
N ASN A 146 -9.31 2.94 0.31
CA ASN A 146 -10.62 3.19 -0.28
C ASN A 146 -10.75 2.60 -1.70
N GLY A 147 -10.04 1.50 -1.97
CA GLY A 147 -10.03 0.78 -3.26
C GLY A 147 -11.26 -0.10 -3.52
N GLN A 148 -12.33 0.01 -2.73
CA GLN A 148 -13.56 -0.75 -2.93
C GLN A 148 -14.17 -0.45 -4.31
N LYS A 149 -14.73 -1.46 -4.95
CA LYS A 149 -15.29 -1.41 -6.30
C LYS A 149 -16.22 -0.22 -6.56
N ILE A 150 -16.92 0.25 -5.53
CA ILE A 150 -17.86 1.39 -5.64
C ILE A 150 -17.16 2.75 -5.59
N HIS A 151 -15.89 2.81 -5.11
CA HIS A 151 -15.15 4.03 -4.85
C HIS A 151 -13.99 4.28 -5.83
N VAL A 152 -13.82 3.44 -6.84
CA VAL A 152 -12.74 3.53 -7.82
C VAL A 152 -13.25 3.33 -9.25
N SER A 153 -12.53 3.87 -10.24
CA SER A 153 -12.91 3.74 -11.66
C SER A 153 -11.73 3.84 -12.63
N ASP A 154 -10.69 4.59 -12.30
CA ASP A 154 -9.57 4.87 -13.21
C ASP A 154 -8.33 4.07 -12.79
N GLU A 155 -8.01 3.02 -13.54
CA GLU A 155 -6.86 2.18 -13.28
C GLU A 155 -5.52 2.89 -13.58
N ARG A 156 -5.52 4.02 -14.28
CA ARG A 156 -4.31 4.82 -14.60
C ARG A 156 -4.03 5.93 -13.59
N ARG A 157 -5.01 6.25 -12.76
CA ARG A 157 -4.88 7.37 -11.81
C ARG A 157 -4.06 6.99 -10.59
N LEU A 158 -3.09 7.85 -10.25
CA LEU A 158 -2.29 7.79 -9.03
C LEU A 158 -2.56 9.02 -8.15
N TYR A 159 -2.31 8.87 -6.87
CA TYR A 159 -2.44 9.92 -5.86
C TYR A 159 -1.20 9.99 -4.98
N ARG A 160 -0.92 11.18 -4.44
CA ARG A 160 -0.07 11.33 -3.26
C ARG A 160 -0.92 11.20 -1.99
N SER A 161 -0.33 10.70 -0.92
CA SER A 161 -0.99 10.52 0.37
C SER A 161 -0.02 10.77 1.51
N ASP A 162 -0.48 11.49 2.52
CA ASP A 162 0.23 11.63 3.80
C ASP A 162 0.16 10.36 4.64
N PHE A 163 -0.74 9.44 4.31
CA PHE A 163 -0.91 8.17 5.00
C PHE A 163 -0.04 7.09 4.34
N PHE A 164 0.74 6.35 5.12
CA PHE A 164 1.46 5.17 4.63
C PHE A 164 0.49 3.98 4.49
N PRO A 165 0.19 3.51 3.27
CA PRO A 165 -0.83 2.48 3.08
C PRO A 165 -0.35 1.06 3.45
N GLY A 166 0.94 0.75 3.26
CA GLY A 166 1.44 -0.63 3.36
C GLY A 166 0.93 -1.53 2.22
N LEU A 167 0.73 -2.82 2.50
CA LEU A 167 0.06 -3.84 1.67
C LEU A 167 0.55 -3.90 0.21
N GLY A 168 1.83 -4.27 0.04
CA GLY A 168 2.52 -4.22 -1.25
C GLY A 168 3.09 -2.82 -1.48
N TRP A 169 4.32 -2.61 -1.04
CA TRP A 169 4.93 -1.28 -1.04
C TRP A 169 6.43 -1.33 -1.33
N MET A 170 6.96 -0.25 -1.86
CA MET A 170 8.36 -0.11 -2.23
C MET A 170 9.03 0.97 -1.39
N LEU A 171 10.25 0.66 -0.95
CA LEU A 171 11.15 1.55 -0.23
C LEU A 171 12.43 1.75 -1.02
N HIS A 172 13.01 2.95 -0.93
CA HIS A 172 14.33 3.27 -1.46
C HIS A 172 15.41 3.14 -0.38
N LYS A 173 16.61 2.69 -0.77
CA LYS A 173 17.76 2.48 0.12
C LYS A 173 18.17 3.70 0.94
N ALA A 174 18.08 4.90 0.37
CA ALA A 174 18.37 6.13 1.09
C ALA A 174 17.44 6.30 2.30
N LEU A 175 16.16 6.00 2.14
CA LEU A 175 15.20 6.06 3.24
C LEU A 175 15.41 4.91 4.24
N TRP A 176 15.73 3.71 3.76
CA TRP A 176 16.10 2.59 4.66
C TRP A 176 17.23 2.98 5.61
N ARG A 177 18.30 3.61 5.11
CA ARG A 177 19.44 4.06 5.93
C ARG A 177 19.03 5.05 7.02
N GLU A 178 18.00 5.87 6.77
CA GLU A 178 17.44 6.78 7.78
C GLU A 178 16.60 6.02 8.82
N LEU A 179 15.80 5.06 8.39
CA LEU A 179 14.81 4.37 9.22
C LEU A 179 15.41 3.21 10.02
N ALA A 180 16.36 2.47 9.46
CA ALA A 180 16.93 1.25 10.06
C ALA A 180 17.47 1.44 11.50
N PRO A 181 18.20 2.53 11.84
CA PRO A 181 18.68 2.76 13.20
C PRO A 181 17.57 3.00 14.23
N LYS A 182 16.39 3.41 13.77
CA LYS A 182 15.23 3.79 14.59
C LYS A 182 14.08 2.80 14.47
N TRP A 183 14.28 1.69 13.74
CA TRP A 183 13.22 0.71 13.49
C TRP A 183 12.63 0.21 14.81
N PRO A 184 11.28 0.22 14.94
CA PRO A 184 10.63 -0.09 16.21
C PRO A 184 10.67 -1.59 16.53
N ASP A 185 10.48 -1.91 17.80
CA ASP A 185 10.40 -3.31 18.26
C ASP A 185 9.08 -3.98 17.85
N SER A 186 8.01 -3.20 17.61
CA SER A 186 6.68 -3.69 17.27
C SER A 186 5.88 -2.63 16.50
N TYR A 187 4.75 -3.01 15.88
CA TYR A 187 3.83 -2.10 15.17
C TYR A 187 4.55 -1.17 14.17
N TRP A 188 5.45 -1.76 13.37
CA TRP A 188 6.29 -1.02 12.44
C TRP A 188 5.47 -0.19 11.42
N ASP A 189 4.30 -0.68 11.03
CA ASP A 189 3.41 -0.01 10.09
C ASP A 189 2.74 1.24 10.69
N ASP A 190 2.32 1.19 11.95
CA ASP A 190 1.83 2.37 12.68
C ASP A 190 2.97 3.37 12.93
N TRP A 191 4.18 2.88 13.25
CA TRP A 191 5.37 3.74 13.38
C TRP A 191 5.71 4.44 12.06
N MET A 192 5.62 3.77 10.90
CA MET A 192 5.80 4.39 9.58
C MET A 192 4.80 5.52 9.29
N ARG A 193 3.64 5.54 9.96
CA ARG A 193 2.61 6.58 9.81
C ARG A 193 2.85 7.82 10.66
N LEU A 194 3.74 7.77 11.66
CA LEU A 194 4.01 8.90 12.54
C LEU A 194 4.59 10.10 11.77
N SER A 195 4.19 11.30 12.16
CA SER A 195 4.58 12.55 11.50
C SER A 195 6.09 12.83 11.61
N ASP A 196 6.71 12.51 12.75
CA ASP A 196 8.15 12.66 12.99
C ASP A 196 8.99 11.62 12.22
N VAL A 197 8.42 10.47 11.86
CA VAL A 197 9.06 9.45 11.02
C VAL A 197 8.93 9.82 9.55
N ARG A 198 7.74 10.18 9.12
CA ARG A 198 7.42 10.57 7.75
C ARG A 198 8.04 11.92 7.35
N ARG A 199 8.13 12.87 8.28
CA ARG A 199 8.73 14.19 8.08
C ARG A 199 8.17 14.97 6.89
N GLY A 200 6.86 14.99 6.74
CA GLY A 200 6.18 15.69 5.65
C GLY A 200 6.28 15.00 4.29
N ARG A 201 7.00 13.87 4.17
CA ARG A 201 7.06 13.08 2.93
C ARG A 201 5.74 12.35 2.69
N GLU A 202 5.49 11.99 1.44
CA GLU A 202 4.22 11.48 0.94
C GLU A 202 4.39 10.12 0.26
N SER A 203 3.42 9.25 0.39
CA SER A 203 3.37 7.99 -0.35
C SER A 203 2.65 8.16 -1.68
N ILE A 204 3.17 7.57 -2.75
CA ILE A 204 2.42 7.39 -4.00
C ILE A 204 1.54 6.15 -3.85
N ARG A 205 0.26 6.27 -4.21
CA ARG A 205 -0.69 5.16 -4.24
C ARG A 205 -1.57 5.20 -5.49
N PRO A 206 -2.07 4.05 -5.97
CA PRO A 206 -3.02 4.03 -7.10
C PRO A 206 -4.45 4.36 -6.63
N GLU A 207 -5.33 4.74 -7.58
CA GLU A 207 -6.77 4.75 -7.35
C GLU A 207 -7.29 3.32 -7.22
N VAL A 208 -7.00 2.47 -8.19
CA VAL A 208 -7.35 1.04 -8.17
C VAL A 208 -6.13 0.25 -7.70
N CYS A 209 -6.30 -0.58 -6.68
CA CYS A 209 -5.22 -1.38 -6.07
C CYS A 209 -4.49 -2.26 -7.10
N ARG A 210 -3.16 -2.46 -6.93
CA ARG A 210 -2.35 -3.43 -7.69
C ARG A 210 -2.09 -4.70 -6.90
N THR A 211 -2.57 -4.74 -5.67
CA THR A 211 -2.63 -5.96 -4.85
C THR A 211 -4.05 -6.17 -4.35
N PHE A 212 -4.39 -7.44 -4.12
CA PHE A 212 -5.56 -7.85 -3.37
C PHE A 212 -5.09 -8.68 -2.18
N ASN A 213 -5.38 -8.23 -0.96
CA ASN A 213 -5.11 -8.99 0.25
C ASN A 213 -6.26 -9.97 0.48
N PHE A 214 -5.98 -11.27 0.39
CA PHE A 214 -6.95 -12.34 0.63
C PHE A 214 -6.84 -12.96 2.02
N GLY A 215 -6.02 -12.38 2.91
CA GLY A 215 -5.77 -12.85 4.26
C GLY A 215 -6.93 -12.62 5.21
N GLU A 216 -7.86 -13.57 5.29
CA GLU A 216 -8.95 -13.53 6.28
C GLU A 216 -8.48 -13.97 7.66
N VAL A 217 -7.47 -14.85 7.72
CA VAL A 217 -6.89 -15.41 8.95
C VAL A 217 -5.44 -14.96 9.09
N GLY A 218 -5.12 -14.28 10.19
CA GLY A 218 -3.77 -13.78 10.46
C GLY A 218 -3.67 -13.07 11.81
N SER A 219 -2.54 -12.42 12.09
CA SER A 219 -2.28 -11.73 13.37
C SER A 219 -3.29 -10.64 13.69
N SER A 220 -3.84 -9.95 12.68
CA SER A 220 -4.90 -8.94 12.82
C SER A 220 -6.31 -9.54 13.02
N LYS A 221 -6.46 -10.88 12.99
CA LYS A 221 -7.75 -11.59 13.11
C LYS A 221 -8.81 -11.11 12.08
N GLY A 222 -8.37 -10.64 10.91
CA GLY A 222 -9.26 -10.17 9.85
C GLY A 222 -10.14 -8.97 10.23
N GLN A 223 -9.70 -8.13 11.19
CA GLN A 223 -10.52 -7.04 11.76
C GLN A 223 -11.12 -6.09 10.72
N PHE A 224 -10.44 -5.86 9.59
CA PHE A 224 -10.92 -4.99 8.52
C PHE A 224 -11.40 -5.75 7.27
N PHE A 225 -11.16 -7.06 7.21
CA PHE A 225 -11.42 -7.85 6.01
C PHE A 225 -12.88 -7.75 5.56
N ARG A 226 -13.83 -8.05 6.46
CA ARG A 226 -15.27 -8.04 6.12
C ARG A 226 -15.82 -6.65 5.87
N ALA A 227 -15.29 -5.63 6.58
CA ALA A 227 -15.81 -4.27 6.49
C ALA A 227 -15.31 -3.52 5.25
N TYR A 228 -14.06 -3.74 4.83
CA TYR A 228 -13.42 -2.94 3.80
C TYR A 228 -12.65 -3.75 2.75
N LEU A 229 -11.85 -4.77 3.16
CA LEU A 229 -10.86 -5.36 2.26
C LEU A 229 -11.50 -6.31 1.24
N ARG A 230 -12.51 -7.07 1.60
CA ARG A 230 -13.19 -8.02 0.73
C ARG A 230 -13.74 -7.38 -0.57
N GLU A 231 -14.16 -6.13 -0.50
CA GLU A 231 -14.74 -5.40 -1.63
C GLU A 231 -13.70 -4.61 -2.43
N ILE A 232 -12.40 -4.72 -2.10
CA ILE A 232 -11.32 -4.11 -2.87
C ILE A 232 -11.31 -4.70 -4.28
N LYS A 233 -11.24 -3.80 -5.27
CA LYS A 233 -11.10 -4.19 -6.68
C LYS A 233 -9.64 -4.05 -7.09
N PRO A 234 -8.92 -5.13 -7.39
CA PRO A 234 -7.59 -5.03 -8.02
C PRO A 234 -7.73 -4.60 -9.49
N ALA A 235 -6.68 -3.95 -10.00
CA ALA A 235 -6.60 -3.59 -11.41
C ALA A 235 -6.57 -4.85 -12.29
N SER A 236 -7.27 -4.79 -13.40
CA SER A 236 -7.41 -5.90 -14.35
C SER A 236 -6.77 -5.63 -15.71
N GLU A 237 -6.53 -4.37 -16.04
CA GLU A 237 -5.92 -3.96 -17.30
C GLU A 237 -4.39 -4.16 -17.25
N ARG A 238 -3.83 -4.51 -18.42
CA ARG A 238 -2.38 -4.51 -18.65
C ARG A 238 -1.95 -3.13 -19.12
N ILE A 239 -1.77 -2.23 -18.17
CA ILE A 239 -1.38 -0.86 -18.48
C ILE A 239 0.10 -0.83 -18.86
N ASP A 240 0.42 -0.23 -20.02
CA ASP A 240 1.77 0.15 -20.35
C ASP A 240 2.15 1.43 -19.59
N TRP A 241 2.72 1.25 -18.42
CA TRP A 241 3.16 2.34 -17.55
C TRP A 241 4.32 3.14 -18.12
N ALA A 242 5.10 2.57 -19.05
CA ALA A 242 6.20 3.29 -19.69
C ALA A 242 5.69 4.41 -20.62
N SER A 243 4.50 4.24 -21.18
CA SER A 243 3.85 5.25 -22.03
C SER A 243 2.98 6.26 -21.25
N GLN A 244 2.73 6.02 -19.95
CA GLN A 244 1.91 6.92 -19.13
C GLN A 244 2.71 8.14 -18.67
N SER A 245 2.16 9.33 -18.86
CA SER A 245 2.74 10.53 -18.26
C SER A 245 2.41 10.60 -16.77
N LEU A 246 3.44 10.55 -15.92
CA LEU A 246 3.34 10.75 -14.48
C LEU A 246 3.75 12.16 -14.05
N ALA A 247 3.85 13.11 -14.97
CA ALA A 247 4.26 14.49 -14.70
C ALA A 247 3.41 15.16 -13.61
N TYR A 248 2.11 14.87 -13.57
CA TYR A 248 1.17 15.44 -12.59
C TYR A 248 1.44 15.01 -11.14
N ILE A 249 2.18 13.92 -10.93
CA ILE A 249 2.47 13.37 -9.60
C ILE A 249 3.98 13.44 -9.26
N SER A 250 4.83 13.81 -10.24
CA SER A 250 6.29 13.81 -10.10
C SER A 250 6.84 15.01 -9.34
N ASN A 251 5.99 16.00 -8.98
CA ASN A 251 6.36 17.17 -8.21
C ASN A 251 5.29 17.46 -7.16
N GLY A 252 5.67 17.52 -5.87
CA GLY A 252 4.74 17.71 -4.76
C GLY A 252 3.96 19.02 -4.83
N ASP A 253 4.64 20.15 -5.13
CA ASP A 253 4.01 21.46 -5.19
C ASP A 253 2.99 21.54 -6.35
N ALA A 254 3.36 21.03 -7.53
CA ALA A 254 2.45 20.98 -8.68
C ALA A 254 1.23 20.09 -8.41
N TYR A 255 1.41 18.99 -7.68
CA TYR A 255 0.32 18.12 -7.26
C TYR A 255 -0.60 18.83 -6.25
N GLU A 256 -0.04 19.52 -5.26
CA GLU A 256 -0.80 20.30 -4.28
C GLU A 256 -1.62 21.40 -4.95
N ASP A 257 -1.03 22.12 -5.91
CA ASP A 257 -1.73 23.14 -6.70
C ASP A 257 -2.87 22.54 -7.53
N GLN A 258 -2.69 21.35 -8.10
CA GLN A 258 -3.77 20.65 -8.79
C GLN A 258 -4.92 20.30 -7.83
N VAL A 259 -4.62 19.76 -6.65
CA VAL A 259 -5.65 19.44 -5.63
C VAL A 259 -6.39 20.72 -5.23
N ARG A 260 -5.67 21.80 -4.99
CA ARG A 260 -6.22 23.10 -4.59
C ARG A 260 -7.17 23.67 -5.67
N ARG A 261 -6.79 23.61 -6.95
CA ARG A 261 -7.66 24.00 -8.07
C ARG A 261 -8.92 23.15 -8.15
N THR A 262 -8.79 21.84 -7.98
CA THR A 262 -9.94 20.92 -7.97
C THR A 262 -10.89 21.23 -6.83
N LEU A 263 -10.38 21.53 -5.64
CA LEU A 263 -11.20 21.93 -4.49
C LEU A 263 -11.90 23.27 -4.71
N ALA A 264 -11.26 24.24 -5.40
CA ALA A 264 -11.85 25.54 -5.67
C ALA A 264 -13.09 25.43 -6.59
N SER A 265 -13.07 24.49 -7.55
CA SER A 265 -14.17 24.25 -8.47
C SER A 265 -15.25 23.29 -7.96
N ALA A 266 -15.01 22.59 -6.83
CA ALA A 266 -15.90 21.57 -6.31
C ALA A 266 -17.18 22.17 -5.68
N THR A 267 -18.32 21.54 -5.97
CA THR A 267 -19.62 21.88 -5.35
C THR A 267 -19.65 21.42 -3.90
N ILE A 268 -20.03 22.31 -2.98
CA ILE A 268 -20.18 21.95 -1.56
C ILE A 268 -21.47 21.16 -1.36
N ILE A 269 -21.37 20.03 -0.68
CA ILE A 269 -22.51 19.19 -0.24
C ILE A 269 -22.30 18.76 1.22
N ASP A 270 -23.36 18.27 1.87
CA ASP A 270 -23.33 17.72 3.23
C ASP A 270 -23.75 16.25 3.33
N SER A 271 -24.18 15.66 2.20
CA SER A 271 -24.78 14.34 2.16
C SER A 271 -24.49 13.59 0.85
N PRO A 272 -24.31 12.25 0.89
CA PRO A 272 -24.22 11.43 -0.32
C PRO A 272 -25.42 11.57 -1.26
N THR A 273 -26.59 11.88 -0.73
CA THR A 273 -27.84 12.04 -1.51
C THR A 273 -27.85 13.27 -2.42
N GLN A 274 -26.93 14.22 -2.19
CA GLN A 274 -26.78 15.41 -3.02
C GLN A 274 -25.82 15.20 -4.19
N VAL A 275 -25.09 14.09 -4.22
CA VAL A 275 -24.22 13.72 -5.36
C VAL A 275 -25.09 13.33 -6.55
N ARG A 276 -24.96 14.07 -7.65
CA ARG A 276 -25.74 13.81 -8.86
C ARG A 276 -25.02 12.85 -9.79
N LEU A 277 -25.79 11.95 -10.38
CA LEU A 277 -25.33 11.11 -11.47
C LEU A 277 -25.34 11.93 -12.77
N VAL A 278 -24.19 12.04 -13.42
CA VAL A 278 -24.05 12.72 -14.72
C VAL A 278 -23.65 11.73 -15.81
N PRO A 279 -23.83 12.07 -17.09
CA PRO A 279 -23.27 11.30 -18.20
C PRO A 279 -21.74 11.16 -18.09
N PRO A 280 -21.13 10.09 -18.63
CA PRO A 280 -19.69 9.84 -18.52
C PRO A 280 -18.79 10.99 -19.01
N GLU A 281 -19.19 11.67 -20.07
CA GLU A 281 -18.48 12.83 -20.65
C GLU A 281 -18.37 14.01 -19.68
N ASN A 282 -19.26 14.13 -18.72
CA ASN A 282 -19.28 15.19 -17.72
C ASN A 282 -18.65 14.75 -16.37
N ALA A 283 -18.17 13.53 -16.28
CA ALA A 283 -17.64 12.96 -15.02
C ALA A 283 -16.43 13.73 -14.48
N ALA A 284 -15.56 14.23 -15.35
CA ALA A 284 -14.33 14.94 -14.97
C ALA A 284 -14.61 16.26 -14.23
N THR A 285 -15.71 16.94 -14.53
CA THR A 285 -16.12 18.20 -13.91
C THR A 285 -17.13 18.03 -12.79
N ASN A 286 -17.64 16.81 -12.58
CA ASN A 286 -18.61 16.49 -11.54
C ASN A 286 -17.91 16.21 -10.21
N VAL A 287 -17.43 17.27 -9.57
CA VAL A 287 -16.63 17.21 -8.35
C VAL A 287 -17.37 17.84 -7.18
N TYR A 288 -17.42 17.14 -6.08
CA TYR A 288 -18.05 17.56 -4.83
C TYR A 288 -17.05 17.60 -3.69
N LYS A 289 -17.27 18.52 -2.73
CA LYS A 289 -16.53 18.54 -1.47
C LYS A 289 -17.48 18.58 -0.29
N VAL A 290 -17.10 17.86 0.76
CA VAL A 290 -17.79 17.79 2.05
C VAL A 290 -16.83 18.25 3.12
N ILE A 291 -17.19 19.28 3.86
CA ILE A 291 -16.32 19.86 4.88
C ILE A 291 -16.52 19.11 6.20
N TYR A 292 -15.41 18.76 6.86
CA TYR A 292 -15.41 18.23 8.22
C TYR A 292 -14.60 19.15 9.16
N ALA A 293 -15.06 19.30 10.39
CA ALA A 293 -14.44 20.20 11.35
C ALA A 293 -13.55 19.50 12.40
N SER A 294 -13.56 18.17 12.45
CA SER A 294 -12.84 17.38 13.44
C SER A 294 -12.70 15.92 13.00
N GLU A 295 -11.81 15.16 13.66
CA GLU A 295 -11.69 13.71 13.47
C GLU A 295 -13.04 12.99 13.70
N ARG A 296 -13.79 13.37 14.74
CA ARG A 296 -15.12 12.79 15.01
C ARG A 296 -16.09 13.05 13.85
N ASP A 297 -16.04 14.23 13.28
CA ASP A 297 -16.90 14.62 12.17
C ASP A 297 -16.47 13.88 10.89
N PHE A 298 -15.16 13.81 10.61
CA PHE A 298 -14.62 12.98 9.54
C PHE A 298 -15.11 11.53 9.65
N ASN A 299 -14.94 10.90 10.83
CA ASN A 299 -15.34 9.51 11.04
C ASN A 299 -16.83 9.29 10.79
N ARG A 300 -17.67 10.25 11.15
CA ARG A 300 -19.12 10.23 10.88
C ARG A 300 -19.41 10.28 9.37
N LEU A 301 -18.75 11.22 8.66
CA LEU A 301 -18.91 11.39 7.21
C LEU A 301 -18.33 10.20 6.43
N ALA A 302 -17.14 9.74 6.78
CA ALA A 302 -16.51 8.60 6.15
C ALA A 302 -17.41 7.35 6.20
N LYS A 303 -17.97 7.04 7.36
CA LYS A 303 -18.97 5.96 7.51
C LYS A 303 -20.20 6.17 6.63
N ARG A 304 -20.68 7.40 6.52
CA ARG A 304 -21.85 7.74 5.72
C ARG A 304 -21.62 7.59 4.22
N PHE A 305 -20.39 7.84 3.76
CA PHE A 305 -19.98 7.64 2.38
C PHE A 305 -19.44 6.22 2.10
N GLY A 306 -19.26 5.39 3.13
CA GLY A 306 -18.75 4.02 2.99
C GLY A 306 -17.24 3.93 2.78
N VAL A 307 -16.48 4.99 3.09
CA VAL A 307 -15.02 5.00 3.03
C VAL A 307 -14.40 4.73 4.39
N PHE A 308 -13.12 4.42 4.43
CA PHE A 308 -12.42 4.01 5.64
C PHE A 308 -12.39 5.14 6.69
N ALA A 309 -12.99 4.89 7.86
CA ALA A 309 -13.16 5.87 8.94
C ALA A 309 -12.09 5.67 10.02
N GLU A 310 -10.83 6.03 9.71
CA GLU A 310 -9.71 5.92 10.65
C GLU A 310 -8.71 7.06 10.44
N TRP A 311 -8.14 7.50 11.56
CA TRP A 311 -7.03 8.44 11.63
C TRP A 311 -5.83 7.80 12.34
N LYS A 312 -4.64 8.18 11.92
CA LYS A 312 -3.40 7.87 12.61
C LYS A 312 -2.53 9.12 12.62
N ASP A 313 -2.12 9.54 13.81
CA ASP A 313 -1.24 10.70 14.00
C ASP A 313 -1.69 11.95 13.22
N GLY A 314 -2.97 12.30 13.34
CA GLY A 314 -3.56 13.48 12.69
C GLY A 314 -3.86 13.32 11.18
N VAL A 315 -3.66 12.14 10.60
CA VAL A 315 -3.86 11.91 9.17
C VAL A 315 -4.99 10.91 8.92
N PRO A 316 -6.00 11.27 8.12
CA PRO A 316 -7.04 10.32 7.71
C PRO A 316 -6.46 9.29 6.72
N ARG A 317 -6.91 8.03 6.80
CA ARG A 317 -6.54 7.01 5.83
C ARG A 317 -6.79 7.46 4.41
N ALA A 318 -5.81 7.19 3.52
CA ALA A 318 -5.80 7.66 2.13
C ALA A 318 -5.82 9.19 1.95
N GLY A 319 -5.60 9.98 3.02
CA GLY A 319 -5.62 11.43 3.00
C GLY A 319 -4.37 12.05 2.39
N TYR A 320 -4.57 13.20 1.74
CA TYR A 320 -3.52 14.11 1.29
C TYR A 320 -3.85 15.52 1.79
N ARG A 321 -3.02 16.10 2.66
CA ARG A 321 -3.31 17.38 3.34
C ARG A 321 -4.70 17.39 4.00
N GLY A 322 -5.08 16.26 4.62
CA GLY A 322 -6.40 16.05 5.19
C GLY A 322 -7.50 15.69 4.19
N VAL A 323 -7.28 15.90 2.89
CA VAL A 323 -8.28 15.64 1.85
C VAL A 323 -8.33 14.17 1.50
N VAL A 324 -9.51 13.54 1.65
CA VAL A 324 -9.75 12.15 1.22
C VAL A 324 -10.60 12.14 -0.04
N THR A 325 -10.01 11.69 -1.15
CA THR A 325 -10.65 11.65 -2.47
C THR A 325 -11.09 10.24 -2.83
N PHE A 326 -12.31 10.08 -3.32
CA PHE A 326 -12.86 8.83 -3.81
C PHE A 326 -13.91 9.07 -4.90
N LYS A 327 -14.32 8.00 -5.59
CA LYS A 327 -15.32 8.04 -6.66
C LYS A 327 -16.69 7.56 -6.16
N MET A 328 -17.73 8.04 -6.84
CA MET A 328 -19.09 7.52 -6.72
C MET A 328 -19.68 7.23 -8.11
N TYR A 329 -20.70 6.39 -8.15
CA TYR A 329 -21.42 6.01 -9.38
C TYR A 329 -20.50 5.52 -10.50
N LYS A 330 -19.56 4.60 -10.16
CA LYS A 330 -18.58 4.04 -11.12
C LYS A 330 -17.75 5.12 -11.82
N GLY A 331 -17.30 6.14 -11.06
CA GLY A 331 -16.45 7.21 -11.57
C GLY A 331 -17.18 8.45 -12.13
N ARG A 332 -18.51 8.45 -12.15
CA ARG A 332 -19.29 9.60 -12.67
C ARG A 332 -19.35 10.79 -11.71
N ALA A 333 -18.83 10.65 -10.51
CA ALA A 333 -18.64 11.73 -9.58
C ALA A 333 -17.37 11.53 -8.78
N THR A 334 -16.65 12.61 -8.49
CA THR A 334 -15.53 12.65 -7.53
C THR A 334 -16.02 13.33 -6.28
N VAL A 335 -15.77 12.73 -5.11
CA VAL A 335 -16.09 13.31 -3.81
C VAL A 335 -14.81 13.48 -3.01
N MET A 336 -14.68 14.61 -2.33
CA MET A 336 -13.53 14.98 -1.51
C MET A 336 -14.02 15.36 -0.11
N LEU A 337 -13.63 14.58 0.92
CA LEU A 337 -13.78 15.02 2.31
C LEU A 337 -12.63 15.97 2.64
N VAL A 338 -12.93 17.16 3.17
CA VAL A 338 -11.99 18.28 3.28
C VAL A 338 -12.02 18.84 4.68
N PRO A 339 -10.85 19.14 5.31
CA PRO A 339 -10.80 19.81 6.63
C PRO A 339 -11.33 21.23 6.60
#